data_19c8777fd78150c3a55bc19ec3a2c006
#
_entry.id   19c8777fd78150c3a55bc19ec3a2c006
#
_cell.length_a   1.000
_cell.length_b   1.000
_cell.length_c   1.000
_cell.angle_alpha   90.00
_cell.angle_beta   90.00
_cell.angle_gamma   90.00
#
_symmetry.space_group_name_H-M   'P 1'
#
loop_
_entity.id
_entity.type
_entity.pdbx_description
1 polymer ?
#
loop_
_entity_poly.entity_id
_entity_poly.type
_entity_poly.pdbx_seq_one_letter_code
_entity_poly.pdbx_strand_id
1 'polypeptide(L)'
;MSTIDSRREQIFPTLTPQEIDRIRRFGRIRRYAAGEALFTTGEIAPGMYVLIKGAVRVVRCDPLGHKAPIVEQGPGEFVAEVGQLSGQPAFVDVHAISEVEALLIPPEKLRALMIEEPELGERIMHALILRRVVLIEAGSGGPVLIGSESSPDVVRLQGFLARNAYPHQLLDPAKDDDAARLVQQYAPAPADPPPAGCP
;
A
#
# COMPACT_ATOMS: atom_id res chain seq x y z
N MET A 1 -16.60 9.09 11.52
CA MET A 1 -16.30 9.56 10.16
C MET A 1 -14.85 9.18 9.89
N SER A 2 -14.60 8.37 8.88
CA SER A 2 -13.24 7.94 8.52
C SER A 2 -12.44 9.13 7.97
N THR A 3 -11.10 9.11 8.13
CA THR A 3 -10.18 10.09 7.51
C THR A 3 -10.38 10.15 6.00
N ILE A 4 -10.74 9.02 5.37
CA ILE A 4 -11.07 8.94 3.94
C ILE A 4 -12.32 9.79 3.62
N ASP A 5 -13.38 9.73 4.42
CA ASP A 5 -14.62 10.45 4.13
C ASP A 5 -14.46 11.96 4.22
N SER A 6 -13.64 12.44 5.18
CA SER A 6 -13.43 13.86 5.44
C SER A 6 -12.44 14.54 4.48
N ARG A 7 -11.55 13.77 3.82
CA ARG A 7 -10.47 14.27 2.97
C ARG A 7 -10.39 13.58 1.60
N ARG A 8 -11.50 13.00 1.13
CA ARG A 8 -11.52 12.19 -0.10
C ARG A 8 -10.89 12.90 -1.30
N GLU A 9 -11.23 14.16 -1.54
CA GLU A 9 -10.70 14.95 -2.66
C GLU A 9 -9.18 15.22 -2.58
N GLN A 10 -8.63 15.28 -1.36
CA GLN A 10 -7.19 15.43 -1.14
C GLN A 10 -6.45 14.11 -1.27
N ILE A 11 -7.06 13.00 -0.83
CA ILE A 11 -6.49 11.66 -0.89
C ILE A 11 -6.58 11.10 -2.31
N PHE A 12 -7.69 11.36 -3.02
CA PHE A 12 -7.98 10.87 -4.37
C PHE A 12 -8.33 12.05 -5.30
N PRO A 13 -7.37 12.95 -5.58
CA PRO A 13 -7.63 14.07 -6.47
C PRO A 13 -7.81 13.59 -7.91
N THR A 14 -8.73 14.26 -8.62
CA THR A 14 -8.95 14.04 -10.05
C THR A 14 -8.13 15.06 -10.84
N LEU A 15 -7.37 14.57 -11.82
CA LEU A 15 -6.61 15.39 -12.76
C LEU A 15 -7.52 15.85 -13.90
N THR A 16 -7.37 17.09 -14.30
CA THR A 16 -8.06 17.63 -15.48
C THR A 16 -7.46 17.06 -16.78
N PRO A 17 -8.19 17.06 -17.90
CA PRO A 17 -7.65 16.65 -19.20
C PRO A 17 -6.38 17.41 -19.59
N GLN A 18 -6.30 18.71 -19.30
CA GLN A 18 -5.12 19.53 -19.58
C GLN A 18 -3.90 19.09 -18.73
N GLU A 19 -4.10 18.77 -17.47
CA GLU A 19 -3.04 18.22 -16.61
C GLU A 19 -2.56 16.87 -17.11
N ILE A 20 -3.47 15.99 -17.51
CA ILE A 20 -3.14 14.67 -18.09
C ILE A 20 -2.31 14.85 -19.37
N ASP A 21 -2.67 15.79 -20.25
CA ASP A 21 -1.92 16.04 -21.47
C ASP A 21 -0.50 16.56 -21.18
N ARG A 22 -0.33 17.43 -20.17
CA ARG A 22 1.00 17.90 -19.73
C ARG A 22 1.90 16.78 -19.24
N ILE A 23 1.36 15.82 -18.51
CA ILE A 23 2.13 14.71 -17.94
C ILE A 23 2.28 13.51 -18.87
N ARG A 24 1.61 13.49 -20.01
CA ARG A 24 1.65 12.37 -20.99
C ARG A 24 3.08 12.06 -21.45
N ARG A 25 3.95 13.05 -21.53
CA ARG A 25 5.36 12.90 -21.92
C ARG A 25 6.21 12.09 -20.91
N PHE A 26 5.75 11.96 -19.66
CA PHE A 26 6.47 11.24 -18.60
C PHE A 26 6.12 9.75 -18.56
N GLY A 27 5.11 9.31 -19.31
CA GLY A 27 4.60 7.94 -19.24
C GLY A 27 4.33 7.30 -20.58
N ARG A 28 3.77 6.11 -20.51
CA ARG A 28 3.31 5.33 -21.67
C ARG A 28 1.94 4.72 -21.38
N ILE A 29 1.12 4.61 -22.42
CA ILE A 29 -0.21 3.99 -22.29
C ILE A 29 -0.06 2.48 -22.09
N ARG A 30 -0.80 1.98 -21.11
CA ARG A 30 -1.02 0.55 -20.83
C ARG A 30 -2.51 0.25 -20.86
N ARG A 31 -2.85 -0.96 -21.28
CA ARG A 31 -4.22 -1.45 -21.33
C ARG A 31 -4.35 -2.73 -20.54
N TYR A 32 -5.47 -2.87 -19.85
CA TYR A 32 -5.80 -4.00 -19.00
C TYR A 32 -7.21 -4.45 -19.28
N ALA A 33 -7.43 -5.76 -19.36
CA ALA A 33 -8.76 -6.34 -19.47
C ALA A 33 -9.48 -6.29 -18.11
N ALA A 34 -10.80 -6.37 -18.13
CA ALA A 34 -11.58 -6.50 -16.90
C ALA A 34 -11.12 -7.73 -16.10
N GLY A 35 -10.89 -7.57 -14.80
CA GLY A 35 -10.38 -8.59 -13.89
C GLY A 35 -8.84 -8.68 -13.83
N GLU A 36 -8.12 -8.04 -14.76
CA GLU A 36 -6.66 -8.06 -14.77
C GLU A 36 -6.08 -7.20 -13.63
N ALA A 37 -5.01 -7.69 -13.00
CA ALA A 37 -4.30 -6.93 -11.98
C ALA A 37 -3.33 -5.93 -12.63
N LEU A 38 -3.33 -4.69 -12.14
CA LEU A 38 -2.31 -3.70 -12.48
C LEU A 38 -1.02 -3.99 -11.69
N PHE A 39 -1.16 -4.34 -10.41
CA PHE A 39 -0.12 -4.86 -9.52
C PHE A 39 -0.80 -5.47 -8.28
N THR A 40 -0.03 -6.27 -7.53
CA THR A 40 -0.50 -6.94 -6.33
C THR A 40 0.37 -6.64 -5.11
N THR A 41 -0.16 -6.90 -3.93
CA THR A 41 0.53 -6.76 -2.64
C THR A 41 1.83 -7.55 -2.64
N GLY A 42 2.91 -6.93 -2.17
CA GLY A 42 4.25 -7.52 -2.12
C GLY A 42 5.08 -7.31 -3.40
N GLU A 43 4.48 -6.93 -4.52
CA GLU A 43 5.20 -6.59 -5.75
C GLU A 43 5.70 -5.14 -5.72
N ILE A 44 6.81 -4.88 -6.37
CA ILE A 44 7.25 -3.51 -6.65
C ILE A 44 6.44 -3.00 -7.83
N ALA A 45 5.47 -2.11 -7.56
CA ALA A 45 4.64 -1.55 -8.61
C ALA A 45 5.49 -0.75 -9.61
N PRO A 46 5.23 -0.89 -10.93
CA PRO A 46 6.11 -0.32 -11.97
C PRO A 46 6.02 1.21 -12.09
N GLY A 47 5.12 1.86 -11.34
CA GLY A 47 4.99 3.31 -11.30
C GLY A 47 3.57 3.78 -10.98
N MET A 48 3.33 5.07 -11.15
CA MET A 48 2.01 5.69 -11.01
C MET A 48 1.17 5.44 -12.26
N TYR A 49 -0.07 5.02 -12.08
CA TYR A 49 -1.05 4.85 -13.16
C TYR A 49 -2.08 5.98 -13.11
N VAL A 50 -2.15 6.80 -14.14
CA VAL A 50 -3.23 7.78 -14.33
C VAL A 50 -4.30 7.17 -15.23
N LEU A 51 -5.51 7.05 -14.73
CA LEU A 51 -6.62 6.40 -15.44
C LEU A 51 -7.16 7.33 -16.52
N ILE A 52 -7.15 6.86 -17.77
CA ILE A 52 -7.68 7.59 -18.92
C ILE A 52 -9.09 7.08 -19.24
N LYS A 53 -9.29 5.75 -19.16
CA LYS A 53 -10.57 5.09 -19.43
C LYS A 53 -10.72 3.90 -18.49
N GLY A 54 -11.96 3.56 -18.16
CA GLY A 54 -12.28 2.44 -17.30
C GLY A 54 -12.12 2.76 -15.82
N ALA A 55 -12.23 1.75 -14.98
CA ALA A 55 -12.13 1.90 -13.55
C ALA A 55 -11.37 0.73 -12.91
N VAL A 56 -10.76 0.99 -11.78
CA VAL A 56 -10.02 0.01 -10.98
C VAL A 56 -10.58 -0.03 -9.56
N ARG A 57 -10.40 -1.17 -8.90
CA ARG A 57 -10.68 -1.37 -7.49
C ARG A 57 -9.37 -1.59 -6.75
N VAL A 58 -9.17 -0.80 -5.71
CA VAL A 58 -8.05 -0.93 -4.78
C VAL A 58 -8.52 -1.76 -3.59
N VAL A 59 -7.81 -2.84 -3.31
CA VAL A 59 -8.15 -3.82 -2.28
C VAL A 59 -6.97 -3.96 -1.35
N ARG A 60 -7.19 -3.86 -0.06
CA ARG A 60 -6.19 -4.28 0.92
C ARG A 60 -6.26 -5.79 1.10
N CYS A 61 -5.10 -6.41 1.22
CA CYS A 61 -4.99 -7.76 1.74
C CYS A 61 -4.42 -7.65 3.15
N ASP A 62 -5.09 -8.24 4.13
CA ASP A 62 -4.46 -8.44 5.41
C ASP A 62 -3.50 -9.65 5.33
N PRO A 63 -2.58 -9.80 6.28
CA PRO A 63 -1.65 -10.91 6.28
C PRO A 63 -2.30 -12.28 6.49
N LEU A 64 -3.57 -12.33 6.89
CA LEU A 64 -4.39 -13.53 6.99
C LEU A 64 -5.04 -13.91 5.65
N GLY A 65 -4.85 -13.05 4.61
CA GLY A 65 -5.41 -13.26 3.27
C GLY A 65 -6.83 -12.72 3.09
N HIS A 66 -7.40 -12.00 4.08
CA HIS A 66 -8.70 -11.38 3.92
C HIS A 66 -8.58 -10.14 3.03
N LYS A 67 -9.48 -10.05 2.06
CA LYS A 67 -9.52 -8.94 1.11
C LYS A 67 -10.66 -7.97 1.47
N ALA A 68 -10.32 -6.69 1.61
CA ALA A 68 -11.30 -5.63 1.84
C ALA A 68 -11.13 -4.49 0.84
N PRO A 69 -12.19 -4.06 0.15
CA PRO A 69 -12.10 -2.92 -0.77
C PRO A 69 -11.83 -1.64 0.01
N ILE A 70 -10.93 -0.80 -0.52
CA ILE A 70 -10.63 0.54 0.02
C ILE A 70 -11.38 1.59 -0.78
N VAL A 71 -11.21 1.58 -2.11
CA VAL A 71 -11.74 2.58 -3.03
C VAL A 71 -11.83 2.04 -4.45
N GLU A 72 -12.77 2.58 -5.20
CA GLU A 72 -12.79 2.49 -6.66
C GLU A 72 -12.36 3.82 -7.24
N GLN A 73 -11.54 3.77 -8.28
CA GLN A 73 -11.00 4.93 -8.96
C GLN A 73 -11.32 4.87 -10.45
N GLY A 74 -11.62 6.02 -11.03
CA GLY A 74 -12.05 6.17 -12.42
C GLY A 74 -11.19 7.15 -13.22
N PRO A 75 -11.66 7.55 -14.42
CA PRO A 75 -10.92 8.45 -15.30
C PRO A 75 -10.53 9.77 -14.62
N GLY A 76 -9.29 10.20 -14.84
CA GLY A 76 -8.71 11.39 -14.22
C GLY A 76 -8.07 11.13 -12.86
N GLU A 77 -8.43 10.07 -12.17
CA GLU A 77 -7.77 9.69 -10.92
C GLU A 77 -6.48 8.91 -11.19
N PHE A 78 -5.63 8.79 -10.18
CA PHE A 78 -4.38 8.03 -10.31
C PHE A 78 -4.21 7.03 -9.18
N VAL A 79 -3.60 5.90 -9.52
CA VAL A 79 -3.20 4.85 -8.59
C VAL A 79 -1.71 4.94 -8.37
N ALA A 80 -1.31 5.18 -7.15
CA ALA A 80 0.09 5.20 -6.74
C ALA A 80 0.20 5.12 -5.21
N GLU A 81 1.37 4.79 -4.74
CA GLU A 81 1.76 4.77 -3.32
C GLU A 81 3.12 5.45 -3.15
N VAL A 82 3.34 6.14 -2.02
CA VAL A 82 4.61 6.82 -1.76
C VAL A 82 5.80 5.85 -1.74
N GLY A 83 5.58 4.61 -1.35
CA GLY A 83 6.59 3.53 -1.37
C GLY A 83 7.19 3.26 -2.74
N GLN A 84 6.46 3.53 -3.82
CA GLN A 84 6.96 3.37 -5.19
C GLN A 84 8.16 4.28 -5.51
N LEU A 85 8.24 5.45 -4.87
CA LEU A 85 9.37 6.39 -5.04
C LEU A 85 10.68 5.84 -4.46
N SER A 86 10.59 4.93 -3.50
CA SER A 86 11.74 4.29 -2.82
C SER A 86 11.89 2.81 -3.17
N GLY A 87 11.12 2.29 -4.14
CA GLY A 87 11.17 0.88 -4.54
C GLY A 87 10.62 -0.08 -3.49
N GLN A 88 9.73 0.38 -2.62
CA GLN A 88 9.08 -0.46 -1.62
C GLN A 88 7.95 -1.29 -2.26
N PRO A 89 7.71 -2.51 -1.77
CA PRO A 89 6.57 -3.32 -2.20
C PRO A 89 5.24 -2.64 -1.94
N ALA A 90 4.26 -2.92 -2.80
CA ALA A 90 2.89 -2.45 -2.66
C ALA A 90 2.19 -3.12 -1.45
N PHE A 91 1.32 -2.36 -0.78
CA PHE A 91 0.50 -2.85 0.35
C PHE A 91 -0.94 -3.16 -0.05
N VAL A 92 -1.27 -2.97 -1.32
CA VAL A 92 -2.62 -3.15 -1.85
C VAL A 92 -2.58 -3.88 -3.19
N ASP A 93 -3.65 -4.61 -3.49
CA ASP A 93 -3.93 -5.11 -4.83
C ASP A 93 -4.70 -4.06 -5.61
N VAL A 94 -4.46 -3.94 -6.90
CA VAL A 94 -5.23 -3.09 -7.81
C VAL A 94 -5.67 -3.90 -9.02
N HIS A 95 -7.00 -4.02 -9.18
CA HIS A 95 -7.61 -4.79 -10.26
C HIS A 95 -8.49 -3.91 -11.14
N ALA A 96 -8.44 -4.11 -12.43
CA ALA A 96 -9.34 -3.51 -13.39
C ALA A 96 -10.76 -4.09 -13.20
N ILE A 97 -11.77 -3.24 -12.98
CA ILE A 97 -13.19 -3.66 -12.91
C ILE A 97 -13.91 -3.53 -14.24
N SER A 98 -13.31 -2.86 -15.19
CA SER A 98 -13.73 -2.76 -16.58
C SER A 98 -12.48 -2.80 -17.46
N GLU A 99 -12.62 -2.67 -18.77
CA GLU A 99 -11.47 -2.42 -19.65
C GLU A 99 -10.82 -1.08 -19.30
N VAL A 100 -9.52 -1.09 -18.95
CA VAL A 100 -8.78 0.07 -18.48
C VAL A 100 -7.74 0.50 -19.50
N GLU A 101 -7.67 1.81 -19.75
CA GLU A 101 -6.53 2.46 -20.38
C GLU A 101 -5.91 3.44 -19.38
N ALA A 102 -4.63 3.27 -19.07
CA ALA A 102 -3.92 4.08 -18.07
C ALA A 102 -2.57 4.55 -18.60
N LEU A 103 -2.18 5.77 -18.21
CA LEU A 103 -0.84 6.29 -18.42
C LEU A 103 0.05 5.80 -17.27
N LEU A 104 0.97 4.90 -17.56
CA LEU A 104 1.97 4.41 -16.61
C LEU A 104 3.18 5.34 -16.62
N ILE A 105 3.46 5.98 -15.48
CA ILE A 105 4.60 6.86 -15.23
C ILE A 105 5.57 6.15 -14.28
N PRO A 106 6.73 5.70 -14.75
CA PRO A 106 7.74 5.04 -13.91
C PRO A 106 8.29 5.95 -12.80
N PRO A 107 8.86 5.40 -11.71
CA PRO A 107 9.30 6.18 -10.55
C PRO A 107 10.32 7.30 -10.89
N GLU A 108 11.27 7.05 -11.80
CA GLU A 108 12.24 8.04 -12.24
C GLU A 108 11.59 9.17 -13.04
N LYS A 109 10.56 8.87 -13.84
CA LYS A 109 9.78 9.87 -14.56
C LYS A 109 8.82 10.63 -13.65
N LEU A 110 8.30 9.98 -12.62
CA LEU A 110 7.49 10.63 -11.59
C LEU A 110 8.31 11.67 -10.81
N ARG A 111 9.57 11.38 -10.49
CA ARG A 111 10.48 12.36 -9.87
C ARG A 111 10.74 13.56 -10.80
N ALA A 112 10.97 13.30 -12.11
CA ALA A 112 11.12 14.36 -13.09
C ALA A 112 9.85 15.23 -13.20
N LEU A 113 8.67 14.61 -13.23
CA LEU A 113 7.37 15.29 -13.25
C LEU A 113 7.24 16.24 -12.05
N MET A 114 7.59 15.82 -10.85
CA MET A 114 7.51 16.64 -9.63
C MET A 114 8.37 17.89 -9.71
N ILE A 115 9.47 17.86 -10.47
CA ILE A 115 10.38 19.01 -10.67
C ILE A 115 9.85 19.91 -11.80
N GLU A 116 9.40 19.33 -12.90
CA GLU A 116 8.99 20.09 -14.11
C GLU A 116 7.56 20.65 -13.99
N GLU A 117 6.71 20.05 -13.16
CA GLU A 117 5.31 20.44 -12.91
C GLU A 117 5.06 20.62 -11.40
N PRO A 118 5.63 21.68 -10.76
CA PRO A 118 5.68 21.80 -9.30
C PRO A 118 4.32 21.73 -8.61
N GLU A 119 3.33 22.48 -9.10
CA GLU A 119 1.98 22.54 -8.52
C GLU A 119 1.28 21.19 -8.58
N LEU A 120 1.41 20.48 -9.70
CA LEU A 120 0.85 19.15 -9.88
C LEU A 120 1.62 18.11 -9.05
N GLY A 121 2.94 18.25 -9.01
CA GLY A 121 3.84 17.42 -8.21
C GLY A 121 3.52 17.50 -6.71
N GLU A 122 3.31 18.72 -6.19
CA GLU A 122 2.89 18.95 -4.80
C GLU A 122 1.55 18.27 -4.49
N ARG A 123 0.55 18.43 -5.36
CA ARG A 123 -0.76 17.81 -5.20
C ARG A 123 -0.69 16.29 -5.23
N ILE A 124 0.10 15.71 -6.13
CA ILE A 124 0.34 14.26 -6.19
C ILE A 124 1.03 13.79 -4.91
N MET A 125 2.12 14.45 -4.50
CA MET A 125 2.87 14.07 -3.30
C MET A 125 2.00 14.13 -2.05
N HIS A 126 1.21 15.19 -1.89
CA HIS A 126 0.27 15.35 -0.78
C HIS A 126 -0.73 14.18 -0.73
N ALA A 127 -1.30 13.80 -1.89
CA ALA A 127 -2.21 12.67 -1.98
C ALA A 127 -1.52 11.34 -1.58
N LEU A 128 -0.28 11.11 -2.02
CA LEU A 128 0.48 9.90 -1.68
C LEU A 128 0.78 9.82 -0.17
N ILE A 129 1.13 10.94 0.46
CA ILE A 129 1.36 11.01 1.91
C ILE A 129 0.07 10.69 2.67
N LEU A 130 -1.05 11.31 2.28
CA LEU A 130 -2.33 11.05 2.93
C LEU A 130 -2.79 9.59 2.78
N ARG A 131 -2.59 8.96 1.61
CA ARG A 131 -2.85 7.53 1.40
C ARG A 131 -2.02 6.66 2.35
N ARG A 132 -0.75 7.02 2.56
CA ARG A 132 0.12 6.32 3.49
C ARG A 132 -0.39 6.42 4.93
N VAL A 133 -0.83 7.61 5.36
CA VAL A 133 -1.44 7.81 6.67
C VAL A 133 -2.67 6.93 6.85
N VAL A 134 -3.55 6.88 5.85
CA VAL A 134 -4.76 6.03 5.89
C VAL A 134 -4.39 4.54 6.03
N LEU A 135 -3.38 4.05 5.32
CA LEU A 135 -2.93 2.66 5.44
C LEU A 135 -2.36 2.36 6.82
N ILE A 136 -1.59 3.30 7.40
CA ILE A 136 -1.03 3.17 8.75
C ILE A 136 -2.17 3.14 9.79
N GLU A 137 -3.12 4.08 9.73
CA GLU A 137 -4.27 4.15 10.65
C GLU A 137 -5.15 2.88 10.57
N ALA A 138 -5.28 2.30 9.38
CA ALA A 138 -6.03 1.08 9.17
C ALA A 138 -5.26 -0.20 9.59
N GLY A 139 -4.00 -0.08 10.03
CA GLY A 139 -3.12 -1.23 10.27
C GLY A 139 -2.93 -2.12 9.05
N SER A 140 -3.12 -1.55 7.84
CA SER A 140 -3.20 -2.31 6.59
C SER A 140 -1.84 -2.38 5.93
N GLY A 141 -1.47 -3.57 5.52
CA GLY A 141 -0.17 -3.84 4.91
C GLY A 141 0.97 -3.88 5.95
N GLY A 142 2.06 -4.50 5.56
CA GLY A 142 3.21 -4.66 6.46
C GLY A 142 3.11 -5.89 7.35
N PRO A 143 4.06 -6.06 8.28
CA PRO A 143 4.16 -7.24 9.12
C PRO A 143 3.01 -7.33 10.14
N VAL A 144 2.62 -8.58 10.44
CA VAL A 144 1.79 -8.91 11.59
C VAL A 144 2.70 -9.25 12.75
N LEU A 145 2.48 -8.58 13.86
CA LEU A 145 3.05 -8.94 15.14
C LEU A 145 2.04 -9.86 15.84
N ILE A 146 2.46 -11.04 16.23
CA ILE A 146 1.62 -11.96 17.00
C ILE A 146 2.19 -12.05 18.41
N GLY A 147 1.39 -11.62 19.38
CA GLY A 147 1.79 -11.63 20.79
C GLY A 147 0.93 -10.75 21.67
N SER A 148 1.15 -10.81 22.97
CA SER A 148 0.43 -9.97 23.93
C SER A 148 0.84 -8.51 23.83
N GLU A 149 -0.12 -7.59 23.89
CA GLU A 149 0.12 -6.14 23.96
C GLU A 149 1.04 -5.72 25.10
N SER A 150 1.08 -6.50 26.19
CA SER A 150 1.94 -6.27 27.35
C SER A 150 3.37 -6.81 27.20
N SER A 151 3.67 -7.54 26.15
CA SER A 151 5.01 -8.08 25.90
C SER A 151 6.01 -6.96 25.60
N PRO A 152 7.15 -6.87 26.33
CA PRO A 152 8.16 -5.86 26.09
C PRO A 152 8.73 -5.90 24.66
N ASP A 153 8.85 -7.10 24.07
CA ASP A 153 9.33 -7.27 22.71
C ASP A 153 8.32 -6.78 21.67
N VAL A 154 7.03 -7.04 21.89
CA VAL A 154 5.95 -6.52 21.03
C VAL A 154 5.93 -5.00 21.06
N VAL A 155 5.99 -4.39 22.25
CA VAL A 155 6.03 -2.92 22.43
C VAL A 155 7.25 -2.33 21.71
N ARG A 156 8.41 -2.96 21.84
CA ARG A 156 9.64 -2.51 21.16
C ARG A 156 9.52 -2.56 19.64
N LEU A 157 8.99 -3.67 19.10
CA LEU A 157 8.79 -3.86 17.65
C LEU A 157 7.73 -2.90 17.09
N GLN A 158 6.62 -2.70 17.78
CA GLN A 158 5.62 -1.70 17.40
C GLN A 158 6.23 -0.30 17.37
N GLY A 159 7.00 0.07 18.38
CA GLY A 159 7.69 1.35 18.44
C GLY A 159 8.72 1.53 17.30
N PHE A 160 9.41 0.47 16.90
CA PHE A 160 10.32 0.50 15.75
C PHE A 160 9.56 0.70 14.44
N LEU A 161 8.52 -0.08 14.20
CA LEU A 161 7.71 0.00 12.98
C LEU A 161 7.03 1.37 12.85
N ALA A 162 6.45 1.89 13.94
CA ALA A 162 5.81 3.20 13.96
C ALA A 162 6.79 4.34 13.62
N ARG A 163 7.99 4.33 14.21
CA ARG A 163 9.02 5.36 13.93
C ARG A 163 9.51 5.33 12.48
N ASN A 164 9.44 4.16 11.83
CA ASN A 164 9.82 4.01 10.42
C ASN A 164 8.62 4.14 9.45
N ALA A 165 7.46 4.59 9.95
CA ALA A 165 6.23 4.75 9.18
C ALA A 165 5.80 3.45 8.44
N TYR A 166 6.11 2.29 9.03
CA TYR A 166 5.62 0.99 8.55
C TYR A 166 4.26 0.70 9.16
N PRO A 167 3.20 0.52 8.33
CA PRO A 167 1.94 -0.02 8.81
C PRO A 167 2.19 -1.43 9.36
N HIS A 168 1.52 -1.78 10.44
CA HIS A 168 1.61 -3.11 11.04
C HIS A 168 0.32 -3.43 11.79
N GLN A 169 0.05 -4.71 11.94
CA GLN A 169 -1.08 -5.20 12.73
C GLN A 169 -0.55 -5.98 13.94
N LEU A 170 -1.18 -5.80 15.10
CA LEU A 170 -0.94 -6.63 16.27
C LEU A 170 -2.14 -7.56 16.45
N LEU A 171 -1.87 -8.86 16.58
CA LEU A 171 -2.84 -9.88 16.90
C LEU A 171 -2.45 -10.58 18.20
N ASP A 172 -3.37 -10.61 19.16
CA ASP A 172 -3.17 -11.32 20.42
C ASP A 172 -3.74 -12.75 20.30
N PRO A 173 -2.89 -13.80 20.32
CA PRO A 173 -3.34 -15.18 20.18
C PRO A 173 -4.26 -15.66 21.31
N ALA A 174 -4.36 -14.91 22.40
CA ALA A 174 -5.33 -15.17 23.47
C ALA A 174 -6.74 -14.64 23.16
N LYS A 175 -6.86 -13.74 22.15
CA LYS A 175 -8.12 -13.05 21.81
C LYS A 175 -8.56 -13.30 20.35
N ASP A 176 -7.67 -13.85 19.52
CA ASP A 176 -7.85 -14.02 18.08
C ASP A 176 -7.52 -15.45 17.65
N ASP A 177 -8.52 -16.17 17.16
CA ASP A 177 -8.39 -17.57 16.75
C ASP A 177 -7.48 -17.77 15.54
N ASP A 178 -7.41 -16.79 14.63
CA ASP A 178 -6.53 -16.84 13.47
C ASP A 178 -5.08 -16.68 13.89
N ALA A 179 -4.81 -15.76 14.83
CA ALA A 179 -3.50 -15.61 15.44
C ALA A 179 -3.07 -16.88 16.19
N ALA A 180 -3.97 -17.50 16.93
CA ALA A 180 -3.70 -18.75 17.64
C ALA A 180 -3.34 -19.89 16.66
N ARG A 181 -4.06 -20.00 15.54
CA ARG A 181 -3.77 -20.97 14.47
C ARG A 181 -2.41 -20.72 13.82
N LEU A 182 -2.06 -19.44 13.53
CA LEU A 182 -0.78 -19.09 12.96
C LEU A 182 0.38 -19.44 13.91
N VAL A 183 0.23 -19.18 15.22
CA VAL A 183 1.24 -19.58 16.22
C VAL A 183 1.44 -21.08 16.20
N GLN A 184 0.36 -21.87 16.13
CA GLN A 184 0.48 -23.35 16.06
C GLN A 184 1.15 -23.83 14.79
N GLN A 185 0.89 -23.17 13.66
CA GLN A 185 1.45 -23.56 12.36
C GLN A 185 2.92 -23.18 12.20
N TYR A 186 3.34 -22.04 12.74
CA TYR A 186 4.67 -21.46 12.59
C TYR A 186 5.48 -21.44 13.89
N ALA A 187 4.99 -22.08 14.97
CA ALA A 187 5.76 -22.21 16.18
C ALA A 187 7.15 -22.78 15.84
N PRO A 188 8.24 -22.07 16.14
CA PRO A 188 9.56 -22.64 15.96
C PRO A 188 9.64 -23.93 16.78
N ALA A 189 10.24 -24.99 16.21
CA ALA A 189 10.58 -26.15 17.01
C ALA A 189 11.31 -25.69 18.26
N PRO A 190 11.02 -26.26 19.45
CA PRO A 190 11.71 -25.87 20.67
C PRO A 190 13.21 -25.86 20.37
N ALA A 191 13.84 -24.69 20.54
CA ALA A 191 15.28 -24.58 20.31
C ALA A 191 15.96 -25.63 21.18
N ASP A 192 16.78 -26.47 20.59
CA ASP A 192 17.62 -27.39 21.36
C ASP A 192 18.33 -26.57 22.45
N PRO A 193 18.30 -26.99 23.71
CA PRO A 193 18.99 -26.29 24.76
C PRO A 193 20.47 -26.15 24.34
N PRO A 194 21.08 -24.96 24.57
CA PRO A 194 22.48 -24.78 24.22
C PRO A 194 23.27 -25.93 24.83
N PRO A 195 24.27 -26.54 24.12
CA PRO A 195 25.02 -27.64 24.65
C PRO A 195 25.59 -27.24 26.01
N ALA A 196 25.18 -27.97 27.02
CA ALA A 196 25.72 -27.81 28.37
C ALA A 196 27.22 -28.18 28.29
N GLY A 197 28.07 -27.18 28.44
CA GLY A 197 29.50 -27.41 28.62
C GLY A 197 30.39 -26.60 27.71
N CYS A 198 30.87 -25.50 28.27
CA CYS A 198 32.28 -25.16 28.13
C CYS A 198 32.83 -24.91 29.53
N PRO A 199 33.96 -25.56 29.88
CA PRO A 199 34.61 -25.37 31.18
C PRO A 199 35.20 -23.98 31.35
#